data_84bf919e24c63f07ab63c99a10f3cbb6
#
_entry.id   84bf919e24c63f07ab63c99a10f3cbb6
#
_cell.length_a   1.000
_cell.length_b   1.000
_cell.length_c   1.000
_cell.angle_alpha   90.00
_cell.angle_beta   90.00
_cell.angle_gamma   90.00
#
_symmetry.space_group_name_H-M   'P 1'
#
loop_
_entity.id
_entity.type
_entity.pdbx_description
1 polymer ?
#
loop_
_entity_poly.entity_id
_entity_poly.type
_entity_poly.pdbx_seq_one_letter_code
_entity_poly.pdbx_strand_id
1 'polypeptide(L)'
;WGWDPVEVSALIPFLLLTAYIHAMIGFRKTGRYKAWVAVSGLLTALSIVFSTFVTRSGLIASVHAFSTSPLSRYLILYLAISLITVVVILLIARKNFASQTDLKKLSFEQTIQTREFFITAMIVVLFVIAVFCLWGILVPNISALFSEKTISIGADYYTSATGPLFLILVFLTGCFPLTSWGVPFTQKIRKIFFLLLALSAVVTGWICINLVVTQPLRIISIWVLVFSIS
;
A
#
# COMPACT_ATOMS: atom_id res chain seq x y z
N TRP A 1 7.49 -5.10 -16.51
CA TRP A 1 6.98 -3.98 -15.72
C TRP A 1 7.88 -2.75 -15.95
N GLY A 2 7.34 -1.70 -16.51
CA GLY A 2 8.09 -0.49 -16.86
C GLY A 2 7.66 0.79 -16.14
N TRP A 3 6.79 0.69 -15.14
CA TRP A 3 6.18 1.83 -14.45
C TRP A 3 5.39 2.75 -15.40
N ASP A 4 4.84 2.20 -16.47
CA ASP A 4 3.97 2.91 -17.37
C ASP A 4 2.65 3.33 -16.65
N PRO A 5 2.05 4.52 -16.97
CA PRO A 5 0.83 4.99 -16.30
C PRO A 5 -0.33 3.99 -16.27
N VAL A 6 -0.52 3.17 -17.31
CA VAL A 6 -1.55 2.13 -17.33
C VAL A 6 -1.24 1.02 -16.33
N GLU A 7 0.02 0.54 -16.29
CA GLU A 7 0.46 -0.46 -15.33
C GLU A 7 0.33 0.05 -13.90
N VAL A 8 0.81 1.28 -13.63
CA VAL A 8 0.73 1.91 -12.30
C VAL A 8 -0.72 2.12 -11.87
N SER A 9 -1.60 2.53 -12.79
CA SER A 9 -3.03 2.71 -12.49
C SER A 9 -3.71 1.39 -12.08
N ALA A 10 -3.28 0.26 -12.65
CA ALA A 10 -3.78 -1.07 -12.29
C ALA A 10 -3.25 -1.57 -10.93
N LEU A 11 -2.07 -1.11 -10.51
CA LEU A 11 -1.51 -1.43 -9.20
C LEU A 11 -2.30 -0.80 -8.05
N ILE A 12 -2.86 0.41 -8.24
CA ILE A 12 -3.60 1.13 -7.19
C ILE A 12 -4.78 0.32 -6.64
N PRO A 13 -5.74 -0.19 -7.45
CA PRO A 13 -6.84 -1.00 -6.94
C PRO A 13 -6.36 -2.31 -6.28
N PHE A 14 -5.28 -2.92 -6.74
CA PHE A 14 -4.69 -4.09 -6.10
C PHE A 14 -4.21 -3.78 -4.67
N LEU A 15 -3.49 -2.66 -4.47
CA LEU A 15 -3.02 -2.23 -3.16
C LEU A 15 -4.17 -1.91 -2.21
N LEU A 16 -5.17 -1.16 -2.69
CA LEU A 16 -6.34 -0.79 -1.89
C LEU A 16 -7.24 -1.99 -1.56
N LEU A 17 -7.40 -2.94 -2.48
CA LEU A 17 -8.13 -4.19 -2.24
C LEU A 17 -7.40 -5.05 -1.20
N THR A 18 -6.07 -5.12 -1.29
CA THR A 18 -5.26 -5.83 -0.29
C THR A 18 -5.43 -5.19 1.09
N ALA A 19 -5.41 -3.86 1.18
CA ALA A 19 -5.69 -3.12 2.41
C ALA A 19 -7.10 -3.41 2.93
N TYR A 20 -8.11 -3.46 2.05
CA TYR A 20 -9.49 -3.81 2.40
C TYR A 20 -9.60 -5.22 3.01
N ILE A 21 -8.94 -6.21 2.41
CA ILE A 21 -8.95 -7.59 2.93
C ILE A 21 -8.36 -7.63 4.34
N HIS A 22 -7.23 -6.96 4.58
CA HIS A 22 -6.60 -6.90 5.90
C HIS A 22 -7.49 -6.16 6.92
N ALA A 23 -8.10 -5.05 6.51
CA ALA A 23 -9.06 -4.33 7.35
C ALA A 23 -10.29 -5.18 7.68
N MET A 24 -10.81 -5.95 6.74
CA MET A 24 -11.95 -6.84 6.94
C MET A 24 -11.61 -8.00 7.90
N ILE A 25 -10.41 -8.57 7.80
CA ILE A 25 -9.94 -9.59 8.76
C ILE A 25 -9.87 -8.98 10.17
N GLY A 26 -9.28 -7.78 10.30
CA GLY A 26 -9.21 -7.05 11.56
C GLY A 26 -10.61 -6.76 12.13
N PHE A 27 -11.53 -6.29 11.28
CA PHE A 27 -12.90 -6.02 11.67
C PHE A 27 -13.64 -7.26 12.17
N ARG A 28 -13.57 -8.37 11.45
CA ARG A 28 -14.21 -9.64 11.85
C ARG A 28 -13.68 -10.18 13.17
N LYS A 29 -12.41 -9.93 13.49
CA LYS A 29 -11.78 -10.45 14.71
C LYS A 29 -11.96 -9.55 15.92
N THR A 30 -12.04 -8.23 15.73
CA THR A 30 -11.98 -7.25 16.84
C THR A 30 -13.19 -6.33 16.92
N GLY A 31 -14.06 -6.30 15.88
CA GLY A 31 -15.14 -5.32 15.75
C GLY A 31 -14.65 -3.90 15.38
N ARG A 32 -13.34 -3.67 15.35
CA ARG A 32 -12.69 -2.42 14.96
C ARG A 32 -12.52 -2.33 13.45
N TYR A 33 -11.82 -1.37 12.95
CA TYR A 33 -11.50 -1.22 11.51
C TYR A 33 -12.70 -0.87 10.61
N LYS A 34 -13.88 -0.52 11.14
CA LYS A 34 -15.05 -0.13 10.33
C LYS A 34 -14.73 0.97 9.32
N ALA A 35 -14.01 2.02 9.76
CA ALA A 35 -13.57 3.11 8.89
C ALA A 35 -12.60 2.62 7.81
N TRP A 36 -11.61 1.81 8.18
CA TRP A 36 -10.66 1.25 7.22
C TRP A 36 -11.33 0.37 6.16
N VAL A 37 -12.30 -0.47 6.55
CA VAL A 37 -13.08 -1.30 5.63
C VAL A 37 -13.88 -0.42 4.66
N ALA A 38 -14.60 0.58 5.17
CA ALA A 38 -15.40 1.45 4.31
C ALA A 38 -14.53 2.29 3.36
N VAL A 39 -13.47 2.92 3.88
CA VAL A 39 -12.58 3.78 3.09
C VAL A 39 -11.85 2.97 2.03
N SER A 40 -11.21 1.85 2.41
CA SER A 40 -10.46 1.04 1.45
C SER A 40 -11.36 0.41 0.38
N GLY A 41 -12.55 -0.09 0.76
CA GLY A 41 -13.50 -0.65 -0.19
C GLY A 41 -14.01 0.37 -1.21
N LEU A 42 -14.41 1.56 -0.75
CA LEU A 42 -14.87 2.63 -1.63
C LEU A 42 -13.76 3.17 -2.54
N LEU A 43 -12.55 3.35 -1.99
CA LEU A 43 -11.41 3.79 -2.79
C LEU A 43 -10.94 2.72 -3.77
N THR A 44 -11.07 1.42 -3.45
CA THR A 44 -10.84 0.34 -4.41
C THR A 44 -11.79 0.46 -5.60
N ALA A 45 -13.10 0.63 -5.36
CA ALA A 45 -14.08 0.78 -6.42
C ALA A 45 -13.78 2.03 -7.29
N LEU A 46 -13.48 3.18 -6.67
CA LEU A 46 -13.10 4.40 -7.36
C LEU A 46 -11.82 4.22 -8.19
N SER A 47 -10.82 3.53 -7.66
CA SER A 47 -9.54 3.30 -8.36
C SER A 47 -9.67 2.37 -9.57
N ILE A 48 -10.63 1.43 -9.56
CA ILE A 48 -10.96 0.62 -10.75
C ILE A 48 -11.52 1.51 -11.86
N VAL A 49 -12.44 2.44 -11.51
CA VAL A 49 -12.98 3.42 -12.46
C VAL A 49 -11.85 4.32 -12.99
N PHE A 50 -10.96 4.79 -12.11
CA PHE A 50 -9.80 5.59 -12.48
C PHE A 50 -8.84 4.82 -13.42
N SER A 51 -8.51 3.57 -13.12
CA SER A 51 -7.66 2.72 -13.97
C SER A 51 -8.30 2.50 -15.36
N THR A 52 -9.61 2.30 -15.41
CA THR A 52 -10.36 2.22 -16.68
C THR A 52 -10.27 3.53 -17.45
N PHE A 53 -10.39 4.67 -16.77
CA PHE A 53 -10.21 5.99 -17.37
C PHE A 53 -8.80 6.17 -17.95
N VAL A 54 -7.74 5.84 -17.18
CA VAL A 54 -6.35 5.93 -17.64
C VAL A 54 -6.13 5.11 -18.92
N THR A 55 -6.65 3.88 -18.95
CA THR A 55 -6.45 2.96 -20.07
C THR A 55 -7.26 3.36 -21.31
N ARG A 56 -8.51 3.79 -21.16
CA ARG A 56 -9.48 3.92 -22.24
C ARG A 56 -9.72 5.32 -22.74
N SER A 57 -9.34 6.36 -21.98
CA SER A 57 -9.59 7.74 -22.38
C SER A 57 -8.69 8.23 -23.52
N GLY A 58 -7.47 7.68 -23.62
CA GLY A 58 -6.43 8.19 -24.52
C GLY A 58 -5.92 9.58 -24.15
N LEU A 59 -6.28 10.10 -22.97
CA LEU A 59 -5.85 11.42 -22.49
C LEU A 59 -4.53 11.38 -21.73
N ILE A 60 -4.15 10.21 -21.22
CA ILE A 60 -2.89 9.99 -20.52
C ILE A 60 -1.95 9.24 -21.45
N ALA A 61 -0.78 9.81 -21.69
CA ALA A 61 0.23 9.21 -22.57
C ALA A 61 0.78 7.91 -21.95
N SER A 62 0.60 6.82 -22.66
CA SER A 62 1.08 5.47 -22.27
C SER A 62 1.20 4.60 -23.52
N VAL A 63 2.17 3.71 -23.53
CA VAL A 63 2.33 2.71 -24.62
C VAL A 63 1.19 1.69 -24.65
N HIS A 64 0.44 1.56 -23.55
CA HIS A 64 -0.69 0.64 -23.39
C HIS A 64 -2.06 1.34 -23.46
N ALA A 65 -2.09 2.67 -23.63
CA ALA A 65 -3.36 3.41 -23.71
C ALA A 65 -3.99 3.27 -25.10
N PHE A 66 -5.31 3.26 -25.13
CA PHE A 66 -6.06 3.33 -26.39
C PHE A 66 -5.99 4.74 -26.99
N SER A 67 -6.20 4.83 -28.31
CA SER A 67 -6.33 6.13 -28.97
C SER A 67 -7.52 6.92 -28.41
N THR A 68 -7.42 8.25 -28.48
CA THR A 68 -8.52 9.16 -28.07
C THR A 68 -9.81 8.82 -28.82
N SER A 69 -10.91 8.76 -28.10
CA SER A 69 -12.22 8.43 -28.65
C SER A 69 -13.29 9.36 -28.06
N PRO A 70 -14.47 9.48 -28.69
CA PRO A 70 -15.60 10.20 -28.10
C PRO A 70 -16.02 9.68 -26.72
N LEU A 71 -15.66 8.44 -26.39
CA LEU A 71 -15.91 7.80 -25.10
C LEU A 71 -15.20 8.51 -23.93
N SER A 72 -14.11 9.24 -24.19
CA SER A 72 -13.32 9.92 -23.14
C SER A 72 -14.17 10.88 -22.30
N ARG A 73 -15.10 11.61 -22.91
CA ARG A 73 -16.02 12.54 -22.19
C ARG A 73 -16.92 11.79 -21.20
N TYR A 74 -17.45 10.65 -21.60
CA TYR A 74 -18.30 9.82 -20.74
C TYR A 74 -17.51 9.20 -19.60
N LEU A 75 -16.25 8.81 -19.83
CA LEU A 75 -15.37 8.30 -18.80
C LEU A 75 -15.00 9.37 -17.76
N ILE A 76 -14.76 10.62 -18.19
CA ILE A 76 -14.55 11.75 -17.26
C ILE A 76 -15.80 11.97 -16.40
N LEU A 77 -16.98 12.01 -17.02
CA LEU A 77 -18.24 12.20 -16.30
C LEU A 77 -18.47 11.05 -15.29
N TYR A 78 -18.24 9.81 -15.72
CA TYR A 78 -18.39 8.64 -14.86
C TYR A 78 -17.42 8.68 -13.68
N LEU A 79 -16.16 9.05 -13.91
CA LEU A 79 -15.16 9.23 -12.84
C LEU A 79 -15.57 10.32 -11.85
N ALA A 80 -16.05 11.48 -12.36
CA ALA A 80 -16.51 12.58 -11.52
C ALA A 80 -17.71 12.18 -10.65
N ILE A 81 -18.72 11.52 -11.23
CA ILE A 81 -19.89 11.02 -10.50
C ILE A 81 -19.45 10.00 -9.44
N SER A 82 -18.55 9.06 -9.79
CA SER A 82 -18.04 8.06 -8.86
C SER A 82 -17.29 8.71 -7.70
N LEU A 83 -16.46 9.71 -7.97
CA LEU A 83 -15.74 10.46 -6.93
C LEU A 83 -16.71 11.19 -5.99
N ILE A 84 -17.70 11.91 -6.52
CA ILE A 84 -18.72 12.59 -5.73
C ILE A 84 -19.47 11.58 -4.87
N THR A 85 -19.87 10.44 -5.44
CA THR A 85 -20.58 9.37 -4.73
C THR A 85 -19.77 8.84 -3.56
N VAL A 86 -18.49 8.55 -3.75
CA VAL A 86 -17.59 8.08 -2.69
C VAL A 86 -17.46 9.13 -1.58
N VAL A 87 -17.25 10.41 -1.93
CA VAL A 87 -17.16 11.50 -0.96
C VAL A 87 -18.46 11.62 -0.15
N VAL A 88 -19.61 11.61 -0.82
CA VAL A 88 -20.94 11.72 -0.13
C VAL A 88 -21.12 10.54 0.83
N ILE A 89 -20.84 9.30 0.39
CA ILE A 89 -20.97 8.11 1.25
C ILE A 89 -20.06 8.24 2.47
N LEU A 90 -18.80 8.65 2.31
CA LEU A 90 -17.86 8.81 3.43
C LEU A 90 -18.31 9.91 4.39
N LEU A 91 -18.83 11.04 3.88
CA LEU A 91 -19.36 12.12 4.72
C LEU A 91 -20.58 11.69 5.53
N ILE A 92 -21.49 10.91 4.95
CA ILE A 92 -22.66 10.36 5.65
C ILE A 92 -22.21 9.34 6.70
N ALA A 93 -21.30 8.44 6.32
CA ALA A 93 -20.85 7.33 7.17
C ALA A 93 -19.93 7.79 8.31
N ARG A 94 -19.32 8.98 8.25
CA ARG A 94 -18.31 9.46 9.25
C ARG A 94 -18.78 9.37 10.70
N LYS A 95 -20.07 9.59 10.94
CA LYS A 95 -20.65 9.51 12.30
C LYS A 95 -20.62 8.08 12.87
N ASN A 96 -20.69 7.06 12.00
CA ASN A 96 -20.68 5.66 12.38
C ASN A 96 -19.27 5.11 12.62
N PHE A 97 -18.23 5.88 12.25
CA PHE A 97 -16.82 5.50 12.45
C PHE A 97 -16.32 5.86 13.85
N ALA A 98 -16.97 6.79 14.53
CA ALA A 98 -16.57 7.30 15.84
C ALA A 98 -16.90 6.35 17.01
N SER A 99 -17.39 5.12 16.74
CA SER A 99 -17.88 4.22 17.77
C SER A 99 -16.82 3.23 18.25
N GLN A 100 -16.65 3.28 19.58
CA GLN A 100 -16.22 2.19 20.49
C GLN A 100 -14.75 1.78 20.44
N THR A 101 -14.05 2.35 21.36
CA THR A 101 -12.75 1.86 21.77
C THR A 101 -12.72 1.66 23.28
N ASP A 102 -13.40 0.63 23.77
CA ASP A 102 -13.01 0.02 25.05
C ASP A 102 -11.74 -0.78 24.81
N LEU A 103 -10.64 -0.07 24.74
CA LEU A 103 -9.32 -0.66 24.71
C LEU A 103 -8.91 -0.98 26.14
N LYS A 104 -8.60 -2.25 26.43
CA LYS A 104 -7.58 -2.53 27.45
C LYS A 104 -6.43 -1.58 27.15
N LYS A 105 -6.15 -0.64 28.07
CA LYS A 105 -5.07 0.34 27.90
C LYS A 105 -3.73 -0.40 27.98
N LEU A 106 -3.29 -0.91 26.83
CA LEU A 106 -1.94 -1.44 26.68
C LEU A 106 -0.98 -0.23 26.66
N SER A 107 0.21 -0.39 27.22
CA SER A 107 1.28 0.59 27.03
C SER A 107 1.65 0.69 25.55
N PHE A 108 2.30 1.77 25.13
CA PHE A 108 2.76 1.93 23.74
C PHE A 108 3.63 0.73 23.30
N GLU A 109 4.58 0.31 24.15
CA GLU A 109 5.46 -0.84 23.88
C GLU A 109 4.69 -2.17 23.72
N GLN A 110 3.61 -2.35 24.46
CA GLN A 110 2.76 -3.53 24.32
C GLN A 110 1.92 -3.49 23.06
N THR A 111 1.44 -2.29 22.68
CA THR A 111 0.61 -2.09 21.49
C THR A 111 1.37 -2.44 20.20
N ILE A 112 2.62 -2.02 20.06
CA ILE A 112 3.44 -2.28 18.87
C ILE A 112 3.79 -3.78 18.69
N GLN A 113 3.55 -4.62 19.69
CA GLN A 113 3.80 -6.07 19.65
C GLN A 113 2.52 -6.87 19.33
N THR A 114 1.40 -6.20 19.07
CA THR A 114 0.12 -6.85 18.80
C THR A 114 -0.15 -7.01 17.30
N ARG A 115 -0.94 -8.00 16.93
CA ARG A 115 -1.37 -8.21 15.54
C ARG A 115 -2.12 -7.01 14.96
N GLU A 116 -2.88 -6.32 15.79
CA GLU A 116 -3.60 -5.12 15.41
C GLU A 116 -2.67 -4.01 14.91
N PHE A 117 -1.53 -3.83 15.56
CA PHE A 117 -0.53 -2.85 15.11
C PHE A 117 0.02 -3.25 13.73
N PHE A 118 0.41 -4.51 13.55
CA PHE A 118 0.97 -4.98 12.27
C PHE A 118 -0.05 -4.85 11.12
N ILE A 119 -1.32 -5.22 11.35
CA ILE A 119 -2.37 -5.03 10.34
C ILE A 119 -2.55 -3.54 10.02
N THR A 120 -2.62 -2.68 11.03
CA THR A 120 -2.76 -1.24 10.81
C THR A 120 -1.57 -0.68 10.04
N ALA A 121 -0.35 -1.08 10.42
CA ALA A 121 0.87 -0.67 9.72
C ALA A 121 0.86 -1.13 8.24
N MET A 122 0.48 -2.37 7.97
CA MET A 122 0.34 -2.89 6.59
C MET A 122 -0.69 -2.09 5.79
N ILE A 123 -1.87 -1.82 6.35
CA ILE A 123 -2.90 -1.00 5.70
C ILE A 123 -2.35 0.38 5.37
N VAL A 124 -1.71 1.05 6.33
CA VAL A 124 -1.14 2.39 6.13
C VAL A 124 -0.07 2.38 5.04
N VAL A 125 0.87 1.42 5.06
CA VAL A 125 1.92 1.31 4.03
C VAL A 125 1.32 1.10 2.65
N LEU A 126 0.32 0.22 2.51
CA LEU A 126 -0.38 -0.01 1.24
C LEU A 126 -1.06 1.27 0.71
N PHE A 127 -1.70 2.04 1.59
CA PHE A 127 -2.28 3.34 1.23
C PHE A 127 -1.22 4.35 0.78
N VAL A 128 -0.10 4.43 1.48
CA VAL A 128 0.99 5.35 1.13
C VAL A 128 1.57 4.99 -0.24
N ILE A 129 1.79 3.71 -0.53
CA ILE A 129 2.23 3.27 -1.86
C ILE A 129 1.20 3.66 -2.93
N ALA A 130 -0.10 3.43 -2.68
CA ALA A 130 -1.15 3.81 -3.61
C ALA A 130 -1.19 5.33 -3.87
N VAL A 131 -0.94 6.15 -2.85
CA VAL A 131 -0.84 7.62 -2.98
C VAL A 131 0.36 8.01 -3.84
N PHE A 132 1.55 7.42 -3.64
CA PHE A 132 2.71 7.70 -4.50
C PHE A 132 2.46 7.27 -5.95
N CYS A 133 1.81 6.12 -6.17
CA CYS A 133 1.41 5.68 -7.50
C CYS A 133 0.45 6.68 -8.17
N LEU A 134 -0.59 7.10 -7.45
CA LEU A 134 -1.55 8.08 -7.93
C LEU A 134 -0.90 9.43 -8.24
N TRP A 135 -0.02 9.91 -7.34
CA TRP A 135 0.70 11.16 -7.52
C TRP A 135 1.57 11.15 -8.78
N GLY A 136 2.30 10.05 -9.02
CA GLY A 136 3.13 9.89 -10.21
C GLY A 136 2.34 9.92 -11.52
N ILE A 137 1.07 9.47 -11.53
CA ILE A 137 0.19 9.59 -12.70
C ILE A 137 -0.38 11.02 -12.82
N LEU A 138 -0.77 11.64 -11.72
CA LEU A 138 -1.47 12.93 -11.75
C LEU A 138 -0.55 14.12 -12.05
N VAL A 139 0.66 14.15 -11.48
CA VAL A 139 1.57 15.31 -11.60
C VAL A 139 1.92 15.67 -13.04
N PRO A 140 2.30 14.74 -13.94
CA PRO A 140 2.56 15.08 -15.33
C PRO A 140 1.34 15.72 -16.01
N ASN A 141 0.15 15.17 -15.77
CA ASN A 141 -1.09 15.63 -16.39
C ASN A 141 -1.55 16.98 -15.84
N ILE A 142 -1.41 17.20 -14.53
CA ILE A 142 -1.72 18.48 -13.89
C ILE A 142 -0.71 19.55 -14.33
N SER A 143 0.58 19.23 -14.38
CA SER A 143 1.59 20.19 -14.82
C SER A 143 1.39 20.69 -16.25
N ALA A 144 0.89 19.81 -17.13
CA ALA A 144 0.57 20.16 -18.50
C ALA A 144 -0.57 21.19 -18.64
N LEU A 145 -1.43 21.33 -17.60
CA LEU A 145 -2.51 22.34 -17.59
C LEU A 145 -2.01 23.76 -17.24
N PHE A 146 -0.86 23.85 -16.56
CA PHE A 146 -0.35 25.12 -16.02
C PHE A 146 0.99 25.57 -16.62
N SER A 147 1.67 24.71 -17.37
CA SER A 147 2.99 24.98 -17.93
C SER A 147 3.16 24.34 -19.31
N GLU A 148 3.83 25.06 -20.21
CA GLU A 148 4.25 24.50 -21.51
C GLU A 148 5.32 23.41 -21.36
N LYS A 149 6.08 23.43 -20.23
CA LYS A 149 7.04 22.37 -19.88
C LYS A 149 6.33 21.30 -19.05
N THR A 150 6.04 20.17 -19.66
CA THR A 150 5.50 19.01 -18.97
C THR A 150 6.57 18.36 -18.09
N ILE A 151 6.24 18.12 -16.82
CA ILE A 151 7.09 17.32 -15.93
C ILE A 151 6.90 15.86 -16.33
N SER A 152 7.99 15.16 -16.67
CA SER A 152 7.96 13.71 -16.87
C SER A 152 8.35 12.99 -15.58
N ILE A 153 7.56 12.03 -15.16
CA ILE A 153 7.85 11.16 -14.02
C ILE A 153 8.18 9.77 -14.56
N GLY A 154 9.44 9.37 -14.40
CA GLY A 154 9.96 8.08 -14.88
C GLY A 154 10.02 7.00 -13.79
N ALA A 155 10.55 5.84 -14.17
CA ALA A 155 10.72 4.67 -13.31
C ALA A 155 11.50 4.97 -12.02
N ASP A 156 12.48 5.87 -12.07
CA ASP A 156 13.31 6.23 -10.91
C ASP A 156 12.51 6.82 -9.76
N TYR A 157 11.49 7.62 -10.07
CA TYR A 157 10.58 8.15 -9.06
C TYR A 157 9.85 7.02 -8.33
N TYR A 158 9.22 6.12 -9.07
CA TYR A 158 8.45 5.02 -8.47
C TYR A 158 9.35 4.09 -7.68
N THR A 159 10.50 3.73 -8.23
CA THR A 159 11.46 2.85 -7.56
C THR A 159 11.98 3.47 -6.26
N SER A 160 12.30 4.76 -6.26
CA SER A 160 12.83 5.46 -5.09
C SER A 160 11.74 5.70 -4.03
N ALA A 161 10.52 6.07 -4.44
CA ALA A 161 9.44 6.37 -3.53
C ALA A 161 8.77 5.11 -2.95
N THR A 162 8.55 4.07 -3.76
CA THR A 162 7.80 2.89 -3.34
C THR A 162 8.69 1.73 -2.90
N GLY A 163 9.92 1.63 -3.39
CA GLY A 163 10.85 0.54 -3.06
C GLY A 163 11.06 0.32 -1.58
N PRO A 164 11.43 1.36 -0.79
CA PRO A 164 11.57 1.23 0.65
C PRO A 164 10.27 0.81 1.36
N LEU A 165 9.12 1.28 0.86
CA LEU A 165 7.81 0.92 1.42
C LEU A 165 7.45 -0.54 1.15
N PHE A 166 7.78 -1.07 -0.02
CA PHE A 166 7.64 -2.49 -0.30
C PHE A 166 8.54 -3.35 0.59
N LEU A 167 9.76 -2.90 0.90
CA LEU A 167 10.63 -3.59 1.86
C LEU A 167 10.02 -3.61 3.26
N ILE A 168 9.45 -2.49 3.71
CA ILE A 168 8.71 -2.43 4.98
C ILE A 168 7.53 -3.40 4.96
N LEU A 169 6.78 -3.48 3.86
CA LEU A 169 5.64 -4.38 3.71
C LEU A 169 6.09 -5.85 3.82
N VAL A 170 7.17 -6.24 3.14
CA VAL A 170 7.76 -7.59 3.21
C VAL A 170 8.23 -7.90 4.64
N PHE A 171 8.87 -6.95 5.33
CA PHE A 171 9.27 -7.12 6.72
C PHE A 171 8.06 -7.33 7.64
N LEU A 172 7.00 -6.55 7.48
CA LEU A 172 5.76 -6.70 8.25
C LEU A 172 5.11 -8.06 8.02
N THR A 173 5.13 -8.58 6.79
CA THR A 173 4.61 -9.93 6.48
C THR A 173 5.41 -11.02 7.17
N GLY A 174 6.74 -10.90 7.25
CA GLY A 174 7.60 -11.82 8.01
C GLY A 174 7.34 -11.79 9.52
N CYS A 175 7.01 -10.61 10.08
CA CYS A 175 6.66 -10.48 11.49
C CYS A 175 5.27 -11.05 11.83
N PHE A 176 4.34 -11.05 10.88
CA PHE A 176 2.93 -11.32 11.10
C PHE A 176 2.62 -12.68 11.76
N PRO A 177 3.27 -13.82 11.40
CA PRO A 177 3.03 -15.11 12.02
C PRO A 177 3.36 -15.14 13.52
N LEU A 178 4.29 -14.29 13.98
CA LEU A 178 4.70 -14.21 15.38
C LEU A 178 3.72 -13.40 16.25
N THR A 179 2.78 -12.70 15.65
CA THR A 179 1.84 -11.78 16.33
C THR A 179 0.58 -12.49 16.80
N SER A 180 -0.04 -11.95 17.85
CA SER A 180 -1.33 -12.42 18.39
C SER A 180 -2.32 -11.27 18.59
N TRP A 181 -3.61 -11.58 18.53
CA TRP A 181 -4.67 -10.59 18.72
C TRP A 181 -4.75 -10.14 20.17
N GLY A 182 -4.65 -8.82 20.41
CA GLY A 182 -4.82 -8.20 21.73
C GLY A 182 -3.78 -8.62 22.77
N VAL A 183 -2.74 -9.37 22.38
CA VAL A 183 -1.71 -9.88 23.28
C VAL A 183 -0.33 -9.48 22.76
N PRO A 184 0.50 -8.80 23.58
CA PRO A 184 1.88 -8.49 23.21
C PRO A 184 2.74 -9.76 23.15
N PHE A 185 3.91 -9.66 22.57
CA PHE A 185 4.86 -10.76 22.50
C PHE A 185 5.19 -11.33 23.87
N THR A 186 5.04 -12.64 24.02
CA THR A 186 5.56 -13.36 25.18
C THR A 186 7.09 -13.37 25.14
N GLN A 187 7.72 -13.61 26.28
CA GLN A 187 9.20 -13.71 26.31
C GLN A 187 9.74 -14.78 25.36
N LYS A 188 9.01 -15.89 25.18
CA LYS A 188 9.36 -16.95 24.23
C LYS A 188 9.31 -16.44 22.79
N ILE A 189 8.22 -15.79 22.38
CA ILE A 189 8.07 -15.23 21.03
C ILE A 189 9.12 -14.17 20.76
N ARG A 190 9.41 -13.30 21.74
CA ARG A 190 10.47 -12.29 21.62
C ARG A 190 11.86 -12.92 21.39
N LYS A 191 12.19 -14.00 22.09
CA LYS A 191 13.44 -14.75 21.87
C LYS A 191 13.48 -15.34 20.45
N ILE A 192 12.38 -15.95 20.00
CA ILE A 192 12.27 -16.50 18.63
C ILE A 192 12.46 -15.40 17.60
N PHE A 193 11.80 -14.26 17.76
CA PHE A 193 11.92 -13.12 16.85
C PHE A 193 13.36 -12.64 16.70
N PHE A 194 14.09 -12.43 17.81
CA PHE A 194 15.50 -12.04 17.75
C PHE A 194 16.40 -13.15 17.18
N LEU A 195 16.09 -14.42 17.43
CA LEU A 195 16.81 -15.54 16.84
C LEU A 195 16.66 -15.57 15.32
N LEU A 196 15.42 -15.38 14.79
CA LEU A 196 15.16 -15.32 13.36
C LEU A 196 15.86 -14.11 12.71
N LEU A 197 15.85 -12.94 13.36
CA LEU A 197 16.60 -11.77 12.89
C LEU A 197 18.11 -12.05 12.81
N ALA A 198 18.68 -12.70 13.80
CA ALA A 198 20.11 -13.04 13.81
C ALA A 198 20.45 -14.09 12.75
N LEU A 199 19.65 -15.17 12.64
CA LEU A 199 19.81 -16.20 11.62
C LEU A 199 19.71 -15.65 10.21
N SER A 200 18.70 -14.83 9.93
CA SER A 200 18.53 -14.19 8.63
C SER A 200 19.70 -13.27 8.29
N ALA A 201 20.28 -12.55 9.27
CA ALA A 201 21.47 -11.73 9.08
C ALA A 201 22.70 -12.57 8.72
N VAL A 202 22.91 -13.72 9.39
CA VAL A 202 24.03 -14.65 9.09
C VAL A 202 23.88 -15.21 7.67
N VAL A 203 22.68 -15.68 7.30
CA VAL A 203 22.41 -16.21 5.95
C VAL A 203 22.61 -15.13 4.89
N THR A 204 22.12 -13.90 5.14
CA THR A 204 22.34 -12.76 4.24
C THR A 204 23.83 -12.45 4.09
N GLY A 205 24.59 -12.42 5.20
CA GLY A 205 26.03 -12.20 5.14
C GLY A 205 26.73 -13.26 4.27
N TRP A 206 26.38 -14.52 4.45
CA TRP A 206 26.90 -15.61 3.61
C TRP A 206 26.56 -15.44 2.13
N ILE A 207 25.30 -15.09 1.78
CA ILE A 207 24.86 -14.81 0.42
C ILE A 207 25.64 -13.62 -0.17
N CYS A 208 25.77 -12.51 0.57
CA CYS A 208 26.44 -11.31 0.10
C CYS A 208 27.94 -11.53 -0.16
N ILE A 209 28.61 -12.35 0.66
CA ILE A 209 30.01 -12.69 0.45
C ILE A 209 30.18 -13.53 -0.82
N ASN A 210 29.33 -14.56 -1.02
CA ASN A 210 29.44 -15.44 -2.20
C ASN A 210 29.06 -14.74 -3.51
N LEU A 211 28.11 -13.80 -3.48
CA LEU A 211 27.65 -13.05 -4.67
C LEU A 211 28.33 -11.68 -4.83
N VAL A 212 29.31 -11.36 -3.97
CA VAL A 212 30.06 -10.09 -3.97
C VAL A 212 29.11 -8.86 -4.00
N VAL A 213 28.04 -8.91 -3.18
CA VAL A 213 27.08 -7.81 -3.07
C VAL A 213 27.59 -6.79 -2.09
N THR A 214 27.90 -5.58 -2.57
CA THR A 214 28.47 -4.47 -1.75
C THR A 214 27.50 -3.32 -1.53
N GLN A 215 26.43 -3.22 -2.31
CA GLN A 215 25.47 -2.11 -2.22
C GLN A 215 24.56 -2.25 -0.99
N PRO A 216 24.52 -1.25 -0.07
CA PRO A 216 23.76 -1.36 1.18
C PRO A 216 22.28 -1.67 1.00
N LEU A 217 21.64 -1.04 0.02
CA LEU A 217 20.21 -1.25 -0.25
C LEU A 217 19.92 -2.69 -0.70
N ARG A 218 20.79 -3.29 -1.50
CA ARG A 218 20.65 -4.70 -1.92
C ARG A 218 20.84 -5.64 -0.75
N ILE A 219 21.79 -5.36 0.14
CA ILE A 219 22.03 -6.16 1.36
C ILE A 219 20.77 -6.13 2.24
N ILE A 220 20.20 -4.95 2.49
CA ILE A 220 18.97 -4.79 3.27
C ILE A 220 17.80 -5.54 2.61
N SER A 221 17.66 -5.44 1.29
CA SER A 221 16.60 -6.13 0.55
C SER A 221 16.70 -7.65 0.68
N ILE A 222 17.90 -8.21 0.52
CA ILE A 222 18.16 -9.64 0.70
C ILE A 222 17.85 -10.06 2.13
N TRP A 223 18.28 -9.28 3.12
CA TRP A 223 18.03 -9.57 4.52
C TRP A 223 16.54 -9.61 4.86
N VAL A 224 15.78 -8.62 4.40
CA VAL A 224 14.33 -8.56 4.62
C VAL A 224 13.63 -9.76 3.96
N LEU A 225 14.05 -10.14 2.75
CA LEU A 225 13.50 -11.32 2.05
C LEU A 225 13.82 -12.61 2.80
N VAL A 226 15.07 -12.82 3.22
CA VAL A 226 15.49 -14.01 3.99
C VAL A 226 14.71 -14.09 5.30
N PHE A 227 14.58 -12.95 6.02
CA PHE A 227 13.80 -12.88 7.25
C PHE A 227 12.31 -13.22 7.02
N SER A 228 11.70 -12.76 5.93
CA SER A 228 10.28 -13.01 5.67
C SER A 228 9.95 -14.47 5.31
N ILE A 229 10.96 -15.26 4.91
CA ILE A 229 10.82 -16.68 4.56
C ILE A 229 11.15 -17.59 5.75
N SER A 230 11.91 -17.10 6.74
CA SER A 230 12.34 -17.85 7.94
C SER A 230 11.25 -17.91 9.01
#